data_61220d1f5d97863dc76cca8a8c291874
#
_entry.id   61220d1f5d97863dc76cca8a8c291874
#
_cell.length_a   1.000
_cell.length_b   1.000
_cell.length_c   1.000
_cell.angle_alpha   90.00
_cell.angle_beta   90.00
_cell.angle_gamma   90.00
#
_symmetry.space_group_name_H-M   'P 1'
#
loop_
_entity.id
_entity.type
_entity.pdbx_description
1 polymer ?
#
loop_
_entity_poly.entity_id
_entity_poly.type
_entity_poly.pdbx_seq_one_letter_code
_entity_poly.pdbx_strand_id
1 'polypeptide(L)'
;MMYTNIWYVAEFSEKLGDKPVQVRMLDRDFVLFRTESGDPACLSNVCPHRGSSLARGKCEKGTISCPFHGWQFDASGQCIRIPSQVNPSRDIPLRAKVDAYPTVEKNGLIWVFLGDDLDNAIPIIDIPEDDDPAWRSVAFADVWNANLHWSKMTDLDHVHLPIVHGIDFGGKNPFRPPDHKVEWLENGFRTEIRGHEPPVSKLGWEKLREKRTPTVSKLAFFTPGFTLRGKVEIGGGGSNVFNLFYEFSTPIDEETTQMRYLFFRNFMMKPDVDQKHLQRNLRNIYQDKANAESVMPKRAPDVTYWPAVRADREDRLMAAYWEILRELRAKGCQIDRLAVEELDKNGDYRVIPSPGRKTDRHNWVFDAVPMMPPEAASGDVGQATDLKQRTA
;
A
#
# COMPACT_ATOMS: atom_id res chain seq x y z
N MET A 1 -5.21 -12.58 -0.49
CA MET A 1 -4.45 -12.58 0.79
C MET A 1 -4.28 -11.14 1.27
N MET A 2 -4.70 -10.85 2.48
CA MET A 2 -4.62 -9.52 3.10
C MET A 2 -3.87 -9.63 4.43
N TYR A 3 -3.03 -8.65 4.74
CA TYR A 3 -2.14 -8.69 5.91
C TYR A 3 -2.42 -7.51 6.83
N THR A 4 -2.39 -7.75 8.14
CA THR A 4 -2.44 -6.73 9.20
C THR A 4 -1.04 -6.45 9.76
N ASN A 5 -0.96 -5.57 10.75
CA ASN A 5 0.28 -5.12 11.38
C ASN A 5 1.22 -4.41 10.39
N ILE A 6 0.61 -3.70 9.44
CA ILE A 6 1.28 -2.94 8.38
C ILE A 6 0.70 -1.53 8.30
N TRP A 7 1.52 -0.55 7.99
CA TRP A 7 1.09 0.78 7.59
C TRP A 7 0.60 0.76 6.14
N TYR A 8 -0.59 1.28 5.90
CA TYR A 8 -1.18 1.45 4.57
C TYR A 8 -1.41 2.93 4.26
N VAL A 9 -1.28 3.32 3.00
CA VAL A 9 -1.69 4.65 2.55
C VAL A 9 -3.20 4.66 2.34
N ALA A 10 -3.91 5.36 3.20
CA ALA A 10 -5.36 5.43 3.16
C ALA A 10 -5.87 6.48 2.16
N GLU A 11 -5.25 7.67 2.11
CA GLU A 11 -5.65 8.74 1.21
C GLU A 11 -4.52 9.76 1.01
N PHE A 12 -4.65 10.64 0.03
CA PHE A 12 -3.84 11.86 -0.05
C PHE A 12 -4.28 12.88 0.99
N SER A 13 -3.32 13.57 1.61
CA SER A 13 -3.58 14.58 2.64
C SER A 13 -4.55 15.67 2.18
N GLU A 14 -4.42 16.12 0.93
CA GLU A 14 -5.27 17.16 0.32
C GLU A 14 -6.76 16.77 0.20
N LYS A 15 -7.06 15.46 0.24
CA LYS A 15 -8.44 14.95 0.18
C LYS A 15 -9.12 14.93 1.55
N LEU A 16 -8.34 15.04 2.64
CA LEU A 16 -8.86 15.06 4.00
C LEU A 16 -8.99 16.48 4.52
N GLY A 17 -10.14 17.10 4.26
CA GLY A 17 -10.53 18.43 4.77
C GLY A 17 -11.42 18.34 6.01
N ASP A 18 -12.39 19.28 6.12
CA ASP A 18 -13.29 19.40 7.27
C ASP A 18 -14.38 18.32 7.33
N LYS A 19 -14.58 17.57 6.24
CA LYS A 19 -15.59 16.51 6.19
C LYS A 19 -14.93 15.15 6.41
N PRO A 20 -15.67 14.20 7.03
CA PRO A 20 -15.17 12.83 7.13
C PRO A 20 -15.06 12.20 5.74
N VAL A 21 -14.04 11.38 5.56
CA VAL A 21 -13.76 10.63 4.31
C VAL A 21 -13.87 9.14 4.62
N GLN A 22 -14.71 8.44 3.86
CA GLN A 22 -14.74 6.98 3.92
C GLN A 22 -13.66 6.39 3.04
N VAL A 23 -12.93 5.43 3.58
CA VAL A 23 -11.96 4.61 2.86
C VAL A 23 -12.23 3.14 3.12
N ARG A 24 -12.00 2.29 2.11
CA ARG A 24 -12.10 0.84 2.24
C ARG A 24 -10.73 0.22 2.09
N MET A 25 -10.33 -0.55 3.09
CA MET A 25 -9.04 -1.25 3.14
C MET A 25 -9.25 -2.62 3.78
N LEU A 26 -8.57 -3.65 3.28
CA LEU A 26 -8.64 -5.02 3.81
C LEU A 26 -10.09 -5.52 3.96
N ASP A 27 -10.94 -5.21 2.98
CA ASP A 27 -12.35 -5.57 2.94
C ASP A 27 -13.20 -4.99 4.09
N ARG A 28 -12.74 -3.91 4.74
CA ARG A 28 -13.45 -3.20 5.81
C ARG A 28 -13.48 -1.70 5.55
N ASP A 29 -14.52 -1.04 6.05
CA ASP A 29 -14.71 0.39 5.90
C ASP A 29 -14.17 1.15 7.11
N PHE A 30 -13.45 2.23 6.84
CA PHE A 30 -12.88 3.15 7.83
C PHE A 30 -13.38 4.56 7.57
N VAL A 31 -13.32 5.40 8.59
CA VAL A 31 -13.56 6.83 8.48
C VAL A 31 -12.31 7.59 8.88
N LEU A 32 -11.87 8.47 7.99
CA LEU A 32 -10.82 9.46 8.25
C LEU A 32 -11.46 10.81 8.58
N PHE A 33 -10.91 11.53 9.55
CA PHE A 33 -11.32 12.89 9.88
C PHE A 33 -10.15 13.65 10.52
N ARG A 34 -10.28 14.99 10.61
CA ARG A 34 -9.27 15.82 11.30
C ARG A 34 -9.67 16.04 12.75
N THR A 35 -8.69 15.93 13.65
CA THR A 35 -8.81 16.31 15.06
C THR A 35 -8.87 17.83 15.21
N GLU A 36 -9.10 18.34 16.40
CA GLU A 36 -9.10 19.79 16.67
C GLU A 36 -7.71 20.42 16.42
N SER A 37 -6.63 19.69 16.62
CA SER A 37 -5.27 20.12 16.28
C SER A 37 -4.97 20.08 14.78
N GLY A 38 -5.86 19.52 13.97
CA GLY A 38 -5.66 19.33 12.53
C GLY A 38 -5.02 17.99 12.15
N ASP A 39 -4.60 17.18 13.12
CA ASP A 39 -4.01 15.87 12.87
C ASP A 39 -5.05 14.89 12.30
N PRO A 40 -4.67 13.96 11.41
CA PRO A 40 -5.58 12.95 10.91
C PRO A 40 -5.89 11.89 11.98
N ALA A 41 -7.11 11.40 11.98
CA ALA A 41 -7.56 10.27 12.78
C ALA A 41 -8.31 9.25 11.92
N CYS A 42 -8.21 7.98 12.27
CA CYS A 42 -8.88 6.87 11.59
C CYS A 42 -9.63 5.99 12.59
N LEU A 43 -10.91 5.77 12.35
CA LEU A 43 -11.74 4.86 13.13
C LEU A 43 -12.39 3.80 12.23
N SER A 44 -12.78 2.67 12.82
CA SER A 44 -13.72 1.76 12.18
C SER A 44 -15.01 2.50 11.84
N ASN A 45 -15.50 2.34 10.61
CA ASN A 45 -16.64 3.14 10.11
C ASN A 45 -18.00 2.64 10.60
N VAL A 46 -18.06 1.81 11.63
CA VAL A 46 -19.30 1.15 12.09
C VAL A 46 -19.65 1.60 13.50
N CYS A 47 -20.74 2.34 13.65
CA CYS A 47 -21.24 2.78 14.94
C CYS A 47 -21.66 1.58 15.80
N PRO A 48 -21.18 1.44 17.05
CA PRO A 48 -21.47 0.28 17.91
C PRO A 48 -22.93 0.23 18.36
N HIS A 49 -23.70 1.31 18.20
CA HIS A 49 -25.10 1.35 18.58
C HIS A 49 -25.99 0.50 17.66
N ARG A 50 -25.94 0.78 16.33
CA ARG A 50 -26.80 0.11 15.33
C ARG A 50 -26.13 -0.02 13.95
N GLY A 51 -24.82 -0.09 13.88
CA GLY A 51 -24.10 -0.38 12.62
C GLY A 51 -24.08 0.76 11.60
N SER A 52 -24.52 1.99 11.94
CA SER A 52 -24.53 3.10 11.00
C SER A 52 -23.12 3.54 10.64
N SER A 53 -22.88 3.91 9.35
CA SER A 53 -21.62 4.46 8.88
C SER A 53 -21.32 5.81 9.51
N LEU A 54 -20.18 5.93 10.21
CA LEU A 54 -19.71 7.17 10.82
C LEU A 54 -19.28 8.20 9.77
N ALA A 55 -18.77 7.76 8.63
CA ALA A 55 -18.36 8.64 7.53
C ALA A 55 -19.51 9.44 6.91
N ARG A 56 -20.76 9.03 7.13
CA ARG A 56 -21.95 9.78 6.74
C ARG A 56 -22.37 10.84 7.76
N GLY A 57 -21.64 10.92 8.87
CA GLY A 57 -21.89 11.84 9.96
C GLY A 57 -21.24 13.20 9.76
N LYS A 58 -20.92 13.86 10.87
CA LYS A 58 -20.32 15.20 10.89
C LYS A 58 -19.10 15.23 11.78
N CYS A 59 -18.09 16.00 11.35
CA CYS A 59 -16.94 16.33 12.19
C CYS A 59 -17.17 17.67 12.84
N GLU A 60 -17.03 17.73 14.17
CA GLU A 60 -17.11 18.95 14.94
C GLU A 60 -16.06 18.90 16.07
N LYS A 61 -15.21 19.92 16.16
CA LYS A 61 -14.19 20.06 17.23
C LYS A 61 -13.36 18.78 17.42
N GLY A 62 -12.89 18.20 16.32
CA GLY A 62 -12.05 17.02 16.36
C GLY A 62 -12.73 15.71 16.74
N THR A 63 -14.05 15.68 16.73
CA THR A 63 -14.86 14.48 16.99
C THR A 63 -15.73 14.14 15.79
N ILE A 64 -16.16 12.87 15.69
CA ILE A 64 -17.11 12.43 14.67
C ILE A 64 -18.44 12.04 15.30
N SER A 65 -19.55 12.57 14.76
CA SER A 65 -20.90 12.30 15.23
C SER A 65 -21.62 11.32 14.30
N CYS A 66 -22.14 10.22 14.86
CA CYS A 66 -22.95 9.26 14.12
C CYS A 66 -24.21 9.94 13.54
N PRO A 67 -24.53 9.77 12.24
CA PRO A 67 -25.67 10.44 11.62
C PRO A 67 -27.03 9.94 12.10
N PHE A 68 -27.07 8.78 12.76
CA PHE A 68 -28.33 8.14 13.14
C PHE A 68 -28.86 8.66 14.49
N HIS A 69 -28.03 8.65 15.56
CA HIS A 69 -28.46 9.07 16.90
C HIS A 69 -27.54 10.10 17.55
N GLY A 70 -26.58 10.64 16.79
CA GLY A 70 -25.68 11.69 17.26
C GLY A 70 -24.63 11.25 18.30
N TRP A 71 -24.37 9.95 18.46
CA TRP A 71 -23.27 9.49 19.31
C TRP A 71 -21.96 10.08 18.79
N GLN A 72 -21.18 10.69 19.69
CA GLN A 72 -19.92 11.36 19.32
C GLN A 72 -18.73 10.54 19.80
N PHE A 73 -17.78 10.38 18.90
CA PHE A 73 -16.53 9.64 19.14
C PHE A 73 -15.33 10.57 18.94
N ASP A 74 -14.38 10.49 19.84
CA ASP A 74 -13.08 11.17 19.71
C ASP A 74 -12.10 10.35 18.84
N ALA A 75 -10.88 10.87 18.63
CA ALA A 75 -9.85 10.24 17.81
C ALA A 75 -9.33 8.90 18.42
N SER A 76 -9.56 8.66 19.72
CA SER A 76 -9.24 7.39 20.38
C SER A 76 -10.32 6.32 20.18
N GLY A 77 -11.42 6.68 19.52
CA GLY A 77 -12.58 5.81 19.29
C GLY A 77 -13.53 5.74 20.50
N GLN A 78 -13.28 6.45 21.58
CA GLN A 78 -14.20 6.48 22.72
C GLN A 78 -15.44 7.31 22.41
N CYS A 79 -16.60 6.80 22.77
CA CYS A 79 -17.80 7.61 22.78
C CYS A 79 -17.73 8.61 23.94
N ILE A 80 -17.81 9.90 23.62
CA ILE A 80 -17.70 10.99 24.60
C ILE A 80 -19.05 11.66 24.88
N ARG A 81 -20.07 11.37 24.04
CA ARG A 81 -21.41 11.94 24.20
C ARG A 81 -22.48 11.07 23.56
N ILE A 82 -23.56 10.83 24.31
CA ILE A 82 -24.79 10.19 23.84
C ILE A 82 -25.94 11.18 24.08
N PRO A 83 -26.45 11.90 23.03
CA PRO A 83 -27.39 12.99 23.20
C PRO A 83 -28.70 12.62 23.88
N SER A 84 -29.15 11.37 23.78
CA SER A 84 -30.39 10.88 24.36
C SER A 84 -30.29 10.50 25.86
N GLN A 85 -29.10 10.50 26.45
CA GLN A 85 -28.93 10.21 27.88
C GLN A 85 -29.24 11.41 28.74
N VAL A 86 -29.71 11.18 29.98
CA VAL A 86 -29.99 12.23 30.99
C VAL A 86 -28.72 13.06 31.25
N ASN A 87 -27.57 12.37 31.36
CA ASN A 87 -26.23 12.98 31.45
C ASN A 87 -25.40 12.58 30.22
N PRO A 88 -25.53 13.27 29.08
CA PRO A 88 -25.01 12.83 27.78
C PRO A 88 -23.52 12.48 27.75
N SER A 89 -22.72 13.10 28.63
CA SER A 89 -21.24 12.89 28.68
C SER A 89 -20.78 12.09 29.92
N ARG A 90 -21.69 11.55 30.75
CA ARG A 90 -21.36 10.78 31.95
C ARG A 90 -21.88 9.36 31.92
N ASP A 91 -23.08 9.14 31.44
CA ASP A 91 -23.75 7.83 31.45
C ASP A 91 -23.42 7.06 30.15
N ILE A 92 -22.13 6.90 29.85
CA ILE A 92 -21.66 6.25 28.63
C ILE A 92 -21.29 4.80 28.93
N PRO A 93 -21.91 3.81 28.26
CA PRO A 93 -21.55 2.40 28.43
C PRO A 93 -20.10 2.11 28.04
N LEU A 94 -19.41 1.24 28.75
CA LEU A 94 -18.02 0.85 28.49
C LEU A 94 -17.82 0.28 27.07
N ARG A 95 -18.86 -0.33 26.49
CA ARG A 95 -18.83 -0.86 25.12
C ARG A 95 -19.13 0.20 24.03
N ALA A 96 -19.46 1.44 24.43
CA ALA A 96 -19.70 2.51 23.49
C ALA A 96 -18.37 3.08 22.96
N LYS A 97 -17.67 2.29 22.17
CA LYS A 97 -16.41 2.64 21.54
C LYS A 97 -16.24 1.92 20.20
N VAL A 98 -15.41 2.45 19.35
CA VAL A 98 -15.00 1.89 18.04
C VAL A 98 -13.50 1.72 18.01
N ASP A 99 -13.02 0.82 17.16
CA ASP A 99 -11.58 0.66 16.95
C ASP A 99 -10.99 1.92 16.34
N ALA A 100 -9.90 2.40 16.95
CA ALA A 100 -9.09 3.52 16.49
C ALA A 100 -7.74 3.02 16.02
N TYR A 101 -7.31 3.52 14.86
CA TYR A 101 -6.08 3.06 14.21
C TYR A 101 -5.05 4.18 14.22
N PRO A 102 -3.80 3.90 14.63
CA PRO A 102 -2.71 4.87 14.54
C PRO A 102 -2.64 5.48 13.15
N THR A 103 -2.64 6.80 13.09
CA THR A 103 -2.73 7.55 11.84
C THR A 103 -1.66 8.63 11.82
N VAL A 104 -0.92 8.74 10.70
CA VAL A 104 0.17 9.70 10.52
C VAL A 104 0.02 10.38 9.17
N GLU A 105 0.20 11.70 9.14
CA GLU A 105 0.34 12.46 7.90
C GLU A 105 1.83 12.65 7.59
N LYS A 106 2.27 12.11 6.44
CA LYS A 106 3.68 12.17 6.04
C LYS A 106 3.78 12.18 4.51
N ASN A 107 4.57 13.09 3.96
CA ASN A 107 4.83 13.23 2.51
C ASN A 107 3.54 13.39 1.68
N GLY A 108 2.59 14.22 2.15
CA GLY A 108 1.31 14.44 1.47
C GLY A 108 0.36 13.25 1.48
N LEU A 109 0.61 12.24 2.32
CA LEU A 109 -0.14 10.99 2.44
C LEU A 109 -0.66 10.79 3.86
N ILE A 110 -1.87 10.25 3.98
CA ILE A 110 -2.44 9.77 5.24
C ILE A 110 -2.13 8.28 5.36
N TRP A 111 -1.29 7.94 6.32
CA TRP A 111 -0.90 6.57 6.65
C TRP A 111 -1.72 6.06 7.82
N VAL A 112 -2.23 4.84 7.73
CA VAL A 112 -2.99 4.17 8.77
C VAL A 112 -2.34 2.82 9.08
N PHE A 113 -2.05 2.58 10.34
CA PHE A 113 -1.60 1.27 10.79
C PHE A 113 -2.80 0.36 11.05
N LEU A 114 -2.92 -0.71 10.27
CA LEU A 114 -3.99 -1.69 10.41
C LEU A 114 -3.46 -2.94 11.11
N GLY A 115 -3.82 -3.10 12.38
CA GLY A 115 -3.39 -4.21 13.22
C GLY A 115 -3.35 -3.82 14.69
N ASP A 116 -2.96 -4.76 15.53
CA ASP A 116 -2.89 -4.58 16.99
C ASP A 116 -1.45 -4.52 17.53
N ASP A 117 -0.45 -4.87 16.74
CA ASP A 117 0.96 -4.96 17.16
C ASP A 117 1.80 -3.77 16.68
N LEU A 118 1.43 -2.57 17.12
CA LEU A 118 2.12 -1.32 16.77
C LEU A 118 3.58 -1.30 17.24
N ASP A 119 3.89 -1.92 18.38
CA ASP A 119 5.23 -1.93 18.97
C ASP A 119 6.27 -2.61 18.07
N ASN A 120 5.83 -3.56 17.24
CA ASN A 120 6.66 -4.27 16.26
C ASN A 120 6.41 -3.80 14.82
N ALA A 121 5.74 -2.65 14.63
CA ALA A 121 5.45 -2.12 13.32
C ALA A 121 6.73 -1.69 12.59
N ILE A 122 6.87 -2.11 11.34
CA ILE A 122 7.92 -1.60 10.46
C ILE A 122 7.65 -0.12 10.18
N PRO A 123 8.60 0.80 10.42
CA PRO A 123 8.39 2.24 10.26
C PRO A 123 8.00 2.64 8.84
N ILE A 124 7.20 3.71 8.72
CA ILE A 124 6.90 4.35 7.44
C ILE A 124 8.20 4.83 6.78
N ILE A 125 8.32 4.60 5.49
CA ILE A 125 9.50 4.99 4.71
C ILE A 125 9.68 6.51 4.63
N ASP A 126 10.91 6.95 4.41
CA ASP A 126 11.21 8.33 4.06
C ASP A 126 11.16 8.55 2.54
N ILE A 127 10.69 9.71 2.13
CA ILE A 127 10.66 10.17 0.75
C ILE A 127 11.47 11.48 0.67
N PRO A 128 12.80 11.39 0.67
CA PRO A 128 13.65 12.57 0.75
C PRO A 128 13.48 13.51 -0.43
N GLU A 129 12.99 13.03 -1.56
CA GLU A 129 12.74 13.84 -2.74
C GLU A 129 11.54 14.79 -2.59
N ASP A 130 10.66 14.55 -1.60
CA ASP A 130 9.47 15.39 -1.36
C ASP A 130 9.83 16.76 -0.76
N ASP A 131 10.84 16.79 0.09
CA ASP A 131 11.35 18.03 0.74
C ASP A 131 12.50 18.69 -0.03
N ASP A 132 13.01 18.07 -1.09
CA ASP A 132 14.16 18.57 -1.85
C ASP A 132 13.68 19.44 -3.04
N PRO A 133 13.99 20.76 -3.06
CA PRO A 133 13.60 21.65 -4.15
C PRO A 133 14.21 21.30 -5.51
N ALA A 134 15.21 20.42 -5.56
CA ALA A 134 15.74 19.87 -6.79
C ALA A 134 14.77 18.89 -7.49
N TRP A 135 13.70 18.51 -6.81
CA TRP A 135 12.68 17.61 -7.34
C TRP A 135 11.33 18.29 -7.45
N ARG A 136 10.55 17.84 -8.41
CA ARG A 136 9.16 18.24 -8.59
C ARG A 136 8.29 17.02 -8.73
N SER A 137 7.20 16.98 -7.98
CA SER A 137 6.29 15.84 -7.93
C SER A 137 4.94 16.14 -8.59
N VAL A 138 4.27 15.08 -9.01
CA VAL A 138 2.84 15.02 -9.33
C VAL A 138 2.26 13.74 -8.76
N ALA A 139 1.05 13.83 -8.20
CA ALA A 139 0.36 12.70 -7.59
C ALA A 139 -0.72 12.14 -8.53
N PHE A 140 -0.99 10.85 -8.39
CA PHE A 140 -2.06 10.17 -9.13
C PHE A 140 -2.60 8.98 -8.31
N ALA A 141 -3.88 8.70 -8.45
CA ALA A 141 -4.49 7.49 -7.88
C ALA A 141 -5.43 6.83 -8.87
N ASP A 142 -5.49 5.51 -8.81
CA ASP A 142 -6.41 4.70 -9.60
C ASP A 142 -6.78 3.42 -8.85
N VAL A 143 -7.93 2.85 -9.15
CA VAL A 143 -8.34 1.53 -8.65
C VAL A 143 -8.08 0.50 -9.73
N TRP A 144 -7.34 -0.54 -9.37
CA TRP A 144 -7.12 -1.70 -10.23
C TRP A 144 -8.03 -2.84 -9.83
N ASN A 145 -8.76 -3.43 -10.79
CA ASN A 145 -9.54 -4.66 -10.60
C ASN A 145 -8.62 -5.89 -10.62
N ALA A 146 -7.62 -5.82 -9.80
CA ALA A 146 -6.59 -6.83 -9.64
C ALA A 146 -6.23 -6.96 -8.16
N ASN A 147 -6.02 -8.21 -7.73
CA ASN A 147 -5.50 -8.49 -6.40
C ASN A 147 -4.13 -7.80 -6.21
N LEU A 148 -3.82 -7.38 -4.99
CA LEU A 148 -2.53 -6.76 -4.63
C LEU A 148 -1.32 -7.51 -5.21
N HIS A 149 -1.32 -8.84 -5.13
CA HIS A 149 -0.16 -9.64 -5.55
C HIS A 149 -0.01 -9.67 -7.07
N TRP A 150 -1.12 -9.57 -7.82
CA TRP A 150 -1.08 -9.45 -9.29
C TRP A 150 -0.57 -8.08 -9.74
N SER A 151 -0.88 -7.00 -9.02
CA SER A 151 -0.27 -5.70 -9.29
C SER A 151 1.24 -5.73 -9.02
N LYS A 152 1.67 -6.32 -7.89
CA LYS A 152 3.10 -6.45 -7.58
C LYS A 152 3.85 -7.38 -8.53
N MET A 153 3.18 -8.33 -9.15
CA MET A 153 3.78 -9.20 -10.14
C MET A 153 4.24 -8.41 -11.39
N THR A 154 3.47 -7.41 -11.82
CA THR A 154 3.91 -6.53 -12.93
C THR A 154 5.07 -5.63 -12.51
N ASP A 155 5.03 -5.09 -11.31
CA ASP A 155 6.04 -4.15 -10.81
C ASP A 155 7.40 -4.78 -10.55
N LEU A 156 7.42 -6.03 -10.09
CA LEU A 156 8.62 -6.78 -9.69
C LEU A 156 9.18 -7.66 -10.82
N ASP A 157 8.62 -7.53 -12.00
CA ASP A 157 9.10 -8.18 -13.22
C ASP A 157 9.76 -7.14 -14.16
N HIS A 158 10.94 -7.45 -14.66
CA HIS A 158 11.62 -6.61 -15.64
C HIS A 158 11.51 -7.15 -17.06
N VAL A 159 11.13 -8.40 -17.20
CA VAL A 159 11.09 -9.10 -18.49
C VAL A 159 9.90 -8.65 -19.31
N HIS A 160 8.82 -8.24 -18.66
CA HIS A 160 7.63 -7.71 -19.34
C HIS A 160 7.88 -6.36 -20.05
N LEU A 161 8.81 -5.54 -19.53
CA LEU A 161 9.02 -4.16 -20.00
C LEU A 161 9.14 -4.03 -21.54
N PRO A 162 10.02 -4.75 -22.26
CA PRO A 162 10.11 -4.65 -23.72
C PRO A 162 8.95 -5.30 -24.46
N ILE A 163 8.21 -6.19 -23.83
CA ILE A 163 7.06 -6.92 -24.42
C ILE A 163 5.81 -6.08 -24.29
N VAL A 164 5.50 -5.60 -23.10
CA VAL A 164 4.28 -4.84 -22.81
C VAL A 164 4.40 -3.39 -23.24
N HIS A 165 5.52 -2.73 -22.94
CA HIS A 165 5.75 -1.33 -23.26
C HIS A 165 6.48 -1.12 -24.60
N GLY A 166 6.99 -2.17 -25.21
CA GLY A 166 7.55 -2.18 -26.54
C GLY A 166 8.72 -1.22 -26.75
N ILE A 167 8.62 -0.35 -27.75
CA ILE A 167 9.71 0.55 -28.17
C ILE A 167 10.17 1.52 -27.07
N ASP A 168 9.31 1.82 -26.12
CA ASP A 168 9.64 2.74 -25.02
C ASP A 168 10.69 2.13 -24.07
N PHE A 169 10.88 0.80 -24.09
CA PHE A 169 11.85 0.07 -23.29
C PHE A 169 12.83 -0.81 -24.11
N GLY A 170 13.15 -0.43 -25.31
CA GLY A 170 14.21 -1.08 -26.11
C GLY A 170 13.79 -2.30 -26.93
N GLY A 171 12.52 -2.44 -27.28
CA GLY A 171 11.85 -3.62 -27.83
C GLY A 171 12.28 -4.12 -29.22
N LYS A 172 13.56 -4.15 -29.58
CA LYS A 172 14.04 -4.74 -30.85
C LYS A 172 14.92 -5.99 -30.71
N ASN A 173 15.35 -6.34 -29.51
CA ASN A 173 16.19 -7.53 -29.30
C ASN A 173 15.52 -8.51 -28.33
N PRO A 174 15.68 -9.83 -28.55
CA PRO A 174 15.26 -10.80 -27.56
C PRO A 174 15.95 -10.46 -26.24
N PHE A 175 15.12 -10.13 -25.27
CA PHE A 175 15.56 -9.66 -23.97
C PHE A 175 16.31 -10.78 -23.26
N ARG A 176 17.56 -10.55 -22.93
CA ARG A 176 18.24 -11.34 -21.90
C ARG A 176 18.04 -10.57 -20.59
N PRO A 177 17.31 -11.15 -19.62
CA PRO A 177 17.20 -10.49 -18.33
C PRO A 177 18.59 -10.23 -17.78
N PRO A 178 18.91 -8.98 -17.39
CA PRO A 178 20.19 -8.69 -16.77
C PRO A 178 20.33 -9.54 -15.52
N ASP A 179 21.53 -10.01 -15.25
CA ASP A 179 21.82 -10.62 -13.96
C ASP A 179 21.78 -9.51 -12.92
N HIS A 180 20.78 -9.55 -12.05
CA HIS A 180 20.59 -8.58 -10.98
C HIS A 180 20.56 -9.31 -9.64
N LYS A 181 21.13 -8.67 -8.63
CA LYS A 181 21.15 -9.19 -7.27
C LYS A 181 20.04 -8.55 -6.45
N VAL A 182 19.41 -9.33 -5.61
CA VAL A 182 18.52 -8.85 -4.56
C VAL A 182 19.38 -8.51 -3.36
N GLU A 183 19.32 -7.27 -2.91
CA GLU A 183 19.93 -6.81 -1.67
C GLU A 183 18.81 -6.63 -0.64
N TRP A 184 18.87 -7.39 0.45
CA TRP A 184 17.88 -7.32 1.52
C TRP A 184 18.07 -6.07 2.38
N LEU A 185 16.97 -5.44 2.75
CA LEU A 185 16.88 -4.33 3.68
C LEU A 185 16.10 -4.79 4.91
N GLU A 186 16.14 -4.01 5.99
CA GLU A 186 15.36 -4.29 7.20
C GLU A 186 13.85 -4.33 6.92
N ASN A 187 13.36 -3.48 6.01
CA ASN A 187 11.95 -3.29 5.69
C ASN A 187 11.56 -3.71 4.27
N GLY A 188 12.42 -4.47 3.58
CA GLY A 188 12.16 -4.87 2.20
C GLY A 188 13.39 -5.37 1.46
N PHE A 189 13.51 -5.03 0.18
CA PHE A 189 14.69 -5.35 -0.63
C PHE A 189 14.88 -4.30 -1.74
N ARG A 190 16.06 -4.29 -2.33
CA ARG A 190 16.38 -3.48 -3.51
C ARG A 190 17.19 -4.22 -4.54
N THR A 191 17.19 -3.70 -5.74
CA THR A 191 18.04 -4.19 -6.85
C THR A 191 18.47 -3.03 -7.73
N GLU A 192 19.58 -3.23 -8.44
CA GLU A 192 20.05 -2.33 -9.48
C GLU A 192 20.14 -3.10 -10.79
N ILE A 193 19.53 -2.56 -11.83
CA ILE A 193 19.47 -3.14 -13.16
C ILE A 193 20.28 -2.26 -14.10
N ARG A 194 21.33 -2.84 -14.67
CA ARG A 194 22.23 -2.19 -15.63
C ARG A 194 22.03 -2.76 -17.01
N GLY A 195 22.15 -1.93 -18.03
CA GLY A 195 22.28 -2.41 -19.39
C GLY A 195 21.03 -2.30 -20.26
N HIS A 196 20.02 -1.56 -19.86
CA HIS A 196 18.97 -1.17 -20.79
C HIS A 196 19.52 -0.11 -21.77
N GLU A 197 19.43 -0.40 -23.07
CA GLU A 197 19.53 0.68 -24.03
C GLU A 197 18.38 1.65 -23.77
N PRO A 198 18.66 2.94 -23.64
CA PRO A 198 17.61 3.91 -23.39
C PRO A 198 16.55 3.85 -24.49
N PRO A 199 15.25 3.90 -24.15
CA PRO A 199 14.18 3.93 -25.14
C PRO A 199 14.41 5.07 -26.12
N VAL A 200 14.21 4.82 -27.40
CA VAL A 200 14.12 5.89 -28.40
C VAL A 200 12.77 6.55 -28.26
N SER A 201 12.64 7.40 -27.25
CA SER A 201 11.38 8.08 -26.98
C SER A 201 11.11 9.14 -28.04
N LYS A 202 10.02 8.99 -28.78
CA LYS A 202 9.49 10.02 -29.68
C LYS A 202 8.78 11.17 -28.92
N LEU A 203 8.87 11.20 -27.60
CA LEU A 203 8.13 12.12 -26.72
C LEU A 203 8.86 13.46 -26.47
N GLY A 204 9.87 13.81 -27.26
CA GLY A 204 10.57 15.09 -27.17
C GLY A 204 11.63 15.18 -26.06
N TRP A 205 12.00 14.05 -25.46
CA TRP A 205 13.05 13.95 -24.43
C TRP A 205 14.38 13.50 -25.02
N GLU A 206 14.43 13.26 -26.34
CA GLU A 206 15.64 12.88 -27.08
C GLU A 206 16.75 13.92 -26.94
N LYS A 207 16.36 15.19 -26.76
CA LYS A 207 17.29 16.31 -26.56
C LYS A 207 18.01 16.28 -25.19
N LEU A 208 17.52 15.49 -24.23
CA LEU A 208 18.16 15.29 -22.92
C LEU A 208 19.25 14.22 -22.96
N ARG A 209 19.42 13.55 -24.11
CA ARG A 209 20.38 12.48 -24.30
C ARG A 209 21.53 12.91 -25.19
N GLU A 210 22.67 13.13 -24.59
CA GLU A 210 23.89 13.42 -25.34
C GLU A 210 24.55 12.16 -25.91
N LYS A 211 24.33 10.97 -25.33
CA LYS A 211 24.93 9.69 -25.76
C LYS A 211 23.97 8.51 -25.50
N ARG A 212 24.06 7.46 -26.37
CA ARG A 212 23.41 6.16 -26.15
C ARG A 212 24.21 5.32 -25.15
N THR A 213 24.27 5.76 -23.92
CA THR A 213 24.89 4.96 -22.84
C THR A 213 23.81 4.14 -22.14
N PRO A 214 24.11 2.91 -21.70
CA PRO A 214 23.17 2.12 -20.93
C PRO A 214 22.67 2.87 -19.70
N THR A 215 21.37 2.81 -19.47
CA THR A 215 20.73 3.40 -18.28
C THR A 215 20.85 2.45 -17.08
N VAL A 216 20.83 3.04 -15.90
CA VAL A 216 20.75 2.30 -14.64
C VAL A 216 19.37 2.56 -14.05
N SER A 217 18.62 1.48 -13.81
CA SER A 217 17.36 1.53 -13.07
C SER A 217 17.57 0.95 -11.68
N LYS A 218 17.10 1.65 -10.66
CA LYS A 218 17.11 1.19 -9.27
C LYS A 218 15.68 0.96 -8.83
N LEU A 219 15.42 -0.24 -8.36
CA LEU A 219 14.12 -0.64 -7.84
C LEU A 219 14.28 -1.03 -6.37
N ALA A 220 13.32 -0.63 -5.55
CA ALA A 220 13.22 -1.08 -4.17
C ALA A 220 11.77 -1.35 -3.82
N PHE A 221 11.54 -2.43 -3.07
CA PHE A 221 10.27 -2.77 -2.46
C PHE A 221 10.37 -2.58 -0.96
N PHE A 222 9.34 -2.01 -0.35
CA PHE A 222 9.21 -1.81 1.08
C PHE A 222 7.87 -2.34 1.58
N THR A 223 7.88 -3.03 2.73
CA THR A 223 6.68 -3.61 3.33
C THR A 223 5.63 -2.56 3.71
N PRO A 224 5.96 -1.41 4.35
CA PRO A 224 4.99 -0.38 4.62
C PRO A 224 4.36 0.14 3.32
N GLY A 225 3.01 0.14 3.28
CA GLY A 225 2.25 0.56 2.10
C GLY A 225 2.41 -0.35 0.88
N PHE A 226 3.05 -1.51 1.01
CA PHE A 226 3.49 -2.32 -0.14
C PHE A 226 4.13 -1.44 -1.20
N THR A 227 5.07 -0.61 -0.76
CA THR A 227 5.63 0.47 -1.57
C THR A 227 6.67 -0.05 -2.55
N LEU A 228 6.51 0.34 -3.82
CA LEU A 228 7.55 0.20 -4.83
C LEU A 228 8.18 1.57 -5.09
N ARG A 229 9.51 1.63 -5.10
CA ARG A 229 10.27 2.81 -5.50
C ARG A 229 11.09 2.49 -6.74
N GLY A 230 10.79 3.16 -7.84
CA GLY A 230 11.54 3.03 -9.08
C GLY A 230 12.27 4.33 -9.43
N LYS A 231 13.60 4.29 -9.61
CA LYS A 231 14.42 5.42 -10.05
C LYS A 231 15.10 5.08 -11.36
N VAL A 232 14.74 5.79 -12.42
CA VAL A 232 15.25 5.56 -13.78
C VAL A 232 16.04 6.78 -14.25
N GLU A 233 17.28 6.56 -14.67
CA GLU A 233 18.08 7.58 -15.30
C GLU A 233 17.68 7.76 -16.77
N ILE A 234 17.27 8.96 -17.14
CA ILE A 234 16.69 9.23 -18.49
C ILE A 234 17.75 9.66 -19.50
N GLY A 235 18.73 10.42 -19.09
CA GLY A 235 19.72 11.04 -19.97
C GLY A 235 20.85 10.10 -20.45
N GLY A 236 20.90 8.86 -20.00
CA GLY A 236 22.03 7.95 -20.16
C GLY A 236 22.93 7.95 -18.92
N GLY A 237 23.76 6.93 -18.76
CA GLY A 237 24.59 6.74 -17.57
C GLY A 237 25.44 7.96 -17.23
N GLY A 238 25.23 8.53 -16.04
CA GLY A 238 25.94 9.71 -15.53
C GLY A 238 25.29 11.06 -15.87
N SER A 239 24.10 11.08 -16.47
CA SER A 239 23.41 12.35 -16.82
C SER A 239 22.85 13.08 -15.60
N ASN A 240 22.65 12.40 -14.48
CA ASN A 240 21.95 12.93 -13.28
C ASN A 240 20.53 13.44 -13.57
N VAL A 241 19.89 12.95 -14.63
CA VAL A 241 18.51 13.27 -15.01
C VAL A 241 17.63 12.07 -14.73
N PHE A 242 16.74 12.18 -13.76
CA PHE A 242 15.98 11.05 -13.25
C PHE A 242 14.48 11.25 -13.38
N ASN A 243 13.78 10.17 -13.77
CA ASN A 243 12.38 9.93 -13.44
C ASN A 243 12.35 8.97 -12.25
N LEU A 244 11.63 9.35 -11.22
CA LEU A 244 11.49 8.55 -10.01
C LEU A 244 10.02 8.47 -9.65
N PHE A 245 9.59 7.32 -9.16
CA PHE A 245 8.24 7.14 -8.66
C PHE A 245 8.24 6.35 -7.34
N TYR A 246 7.26 6.65 -6.54
CA TYR A 246 6.78 5.82 -5.46
C TYR A 246 5.37 5.38 -5.80
N GLU A 247 5.13 4.10 -5.65
CA GLU A 247 3.84 3.48 -5.81
C GLU A 247 3.44 2.84 -4.48
N PHE A 248 2.26 3.14 -4.03
CA PHE A 248 1.66 2.60 -2.80
C PHE A 248 0.44 1.77 -3.17
N SER A 249 0.41 0.53 -2.67
CA SER A 249 -0.66 -0.40 -3.01
C SER A 249 -1.42 -0.80 -1.76
N THR A 250 -2.68 -0.38 -1.69
CA THR A 250 -3.57 -0.69 -0.56
C THR A 250 -4.68 -1.62 -1.03
N PRO A 251 -4.76 -2.87 -0.52
CA PRO A 251 -5.87 -3.77 -0.86
C PRO A 251 -7.20 -3.16 -0.43
N ILE A 252 -8.13 -2.97 -1.35
CA ILE A 252 -9.52 -2.65 -1.04
C ILE A 252 -10.20 -3.93 -0.54
N ASP A 253 -10.05 -5.01 -1.31
CA ASP A 253 -10.51 -6.37 -1.00
C ASP A 253 -9.59 -7.41 -1.67
N GLU A 254 -10.05 -8.66 -1.78
CA GLU A 254 -9.28 -9.76 -2.38
C GLU A 254 -9.12 -9.67 -3.91
N GLU A 255 -9.85 -8.80 -4.59
CA GLU A 255 -9.88 -8.69 -6.05
C GLU A 255 -9.54 -7.29 -6.55
N THR A 256 -9.50 -6.28 -5.65
CA THR A 256 -9.28 -4.88 -6.02
C THR A 256 -8.22 -4.22 -5.15
N THR A 257 -7.42 -3.37 -5.77
CA THR A 257 -6.32 -2.64 -5.11
C THR A 257 -6.39 -1.16 -5.44
N GLN A 258 -6.31 -0.31 -4.41
CA GLN A 258 -6.12 1.12 -4.57
C GLN A 258 -4.62 1.39 -4.80
N MET A 259 -4.31 1.88 -5.97
CA MET A 259 -2.97 2.30 -6.35
C MET A 259 -2.84 3.81 -6.15
N ARG A 260 -1.76 4.26 -5.50
CA ARG A 260 -1.40 5.68 -5.38
C ARG A 260 0.03 5.87 -5.81
N TYR A 261 0.30 6.95 -6.54
CA TYR A 261 1.61 7.25 -7.12
C TYR A 261 2.05 8.64 -6.76
N LEU A 262 3.34 8.79 -6.44
CA LEU A 262 4.05 10.06 -6.44
C LEU A 262 5.15 9.97 -7.51
N PHE A 263 5.04 10.76 -8.57
CA PHE A 263 6.02 10.81 -9.65
C PHE A 263 6.91 12.02 -9.48
N PHE A 264 8.20 11.81 -9.32
CA PHE A 264 9.20 12.85 -9.17
C PHE A 264 10.07 12.99 -10.41
N ARG A 265 10.50 14.20 -10.70
CA ARG A 265 11.51 14.50 -11.71
C ARG A 265 12.43 15.62 -11.23
N ASN A 266 13.69 15.57 -11.63
CA ASN A 266 14.69 16.60 -11.35
C ASN A 266 15.10 17.37 -12.63
N PHE A 267 14.23 17.42 -13.62
CA PHE A 267 14.40 18.10 -14.89
C PHE A 267 13.10 18.74 -15.34
N MET A 268 13.18 19.75 -16.24
CA MET A 268 11.99 20.48 -16.72
C MET A 268 11.05 20.86 -15.59
N MET A 269 11.59 21.60 -14.62
CA MET A 269 10.99 21.89 -13.30
C MET A 269 9.76 22.82 -13.33
N LYS A 270 9.40 23.34 -14.49
CA LYS A 270 8.27 24.27 -14.62
C LYS A 270 6.93 23.55 -14.45
N PRO A 271 5.92 24.19 -13.82
CA PRO A 271 4.58 23.61 -13.60
C PRO A 271 3.83 23.24 -14.90
N ASP A 272 4.05 23.96 -15.97
CA ASP A 272 3.44 23.68 -17.28
C ASP A 272 3.82 22.32 -17.89
N VAL A 273 4.85 21.68 -17.34
CA VAL A 273 5.28 20.34 -17.76
C VAL A 273 4.61 19.23 -16.94
N ASP A 274 3.96 19.54 -15.81
CA ASP A 274 3.40 18.53 -14.89
C ASP A 274 2.42 17.58 -15.59
N GLN A 275 1.48 18.12 -16.32
CA GLN A 275 0.49 17.32 -17.02
C GLN A 275 1.13 16.38 -18.06
N LYS A 276 2.15 16.87 -18.78
CA LYS A 276 2.88 16.06 -19.78
C LYS A 276 3.69 14.95 -19.10
N HIS A 277 4.30 15.25 -17.95
CA HIS A 277 5.03 14.27 -17.14
C HIS A 277 4.07 13.16 -16.63
N LEU A 278 2.93 13.56 -16.08
CA LEU A 278 1.90 12.62 -15.63
C LEU A 278 1.43 11.72 -16.78
N GLN A 279 1.01 12.29 -17.91
CA GLN A 279 0.51 11.52 -19.06
C GLN A 279 1.52 10.50 -19.58
N ARG A 280 2.80 10.82 -19.53
CA ARG A 280 3.85 9.88 -19.91
C ARG A 280 3.92 8.66 -18.98
N ASN A 281 3.88 8.89 -17.66
CA ASN A 281 3.91 7.79 -16.68
C ASN A 281 2.64 6.96 -16.78
N LEU A 282 1.47 7.61 -16.91
CA LEU A 282 0.18 6.92 -17.01
C LEU A 282 0.07 5.99 -18.22
N ARG A 283 0.74 6.30 -19.33
CA ARG A 283 0.74 5.41 -20.49
C ARG A 283 1.24 4.00 -20.15
N ASN A 284 2.34 3.90 -19.40
CA ASN A 284 2.89 2.62 -18.98
C ASN A 284 2.00 1.96 -17.92
N ILE A 285 1.57 2.72 -16.92
CA ILE A 285 0.70 2.24 -15.85
C ILE A 285 -0.58 1.61 -16.38
N TYR A 286 -1.22 2.21 -17.40
CA TYR A 286 -2.44 1.62 -17.98
C TYR A 286 -2.17 0.34 -18.77
N GLN A 287 -0.97 0.14 -19.32
CA GLN A 287 -0.57 -1.13 -19.92
C GLN A 287 -0.36 -2.19 -18.83
N ASP A 288 0.29 -1.83 -17.72
CA ASP A 288 0.48 -2.72 -16.57
C ASP A 288 -0.84 -3.08 -15.92
N LYS A 289 -1.73 -2.08 -15.73
CA LYS A 289 -3.09 -2.28 -15.24
C LYS A 289 -3.84 -3.32 -16.07
N ALA A 290 -3.83 -3.16 -17.40
CA ALA A 290 -4.52 -4.10 -18.31
C ALA A 290 -3.99 -5.53 -18.15
N ASN A 291 -2.67 -5.71 -17.97
CA ASN A 291 -2.09 -7.00 -17.71
C ASN A 291 -2.52 -7.57 -16.35
N ALA A 292 -2.34 -6.82 -15.28
CA ALA A 292 -2.69 -7.25 -13.92
C ALA A 292 -4.18 -7.62 -13.81
N GLU A 293 -5.05 -6.82 -14.44
CA GLU A 293 -6.49 -7.08 -14.47
C GLU A 293 -6.89 -8.32 -15.33
N SER A 294 -6.01 -8.80 -16.20
CA SER A 294 -6.25 -10.00 -17.02
C SER A 294 -5.88 -11.31 -16.32
N VAL A 295 -5.11 -11.26 -15.24
CA VAL A 295 -4.57 -12.46 -14.56
C VAL A 295 -5.67 -13.29 -13.92
N MET A 296 -5.50 -14.60 -13.97
CA MET A 296 -6.37 -15.60 -13.34
C MET A 296 -5.56 -16.57 -12.47
N PRO A 297 -6.11 -17.01 -11.34
CA PRO A 297 -7.43 -16.64 -10.77
C PRO A 297 -7.42 -15.19 -10.25
N LYS A 298 -8.59 -14.55 -10.19
CA LYS A 298 -8.70 -13.15 -9.71
C LYS A 298 -8.15 -12.99 -8.29
N ARG A 299 -8.49 -13.91 -7.41
CA ARG A 299 -7.92 -13.99 -6.06
C ARG A 299 -6.62 -14.75 -6.12
N ALA A 300 -5.56 -14.16 -5.60
CA ALA A 300 -4.29 -14.85 -5.53
C ALA A 300 -4.39 -16.10 -4.65
N PRO A 301 -3.78 -17.22 -5.06
CA PRO A 301 -3.70 -18.43 -4.23
C PRO A 301 -2.86 -18.19 -2.99
N ASP A 302 -2.91 -19.11 -2.05
CA ASP A 302 -2.04 -19.06 -0.88
C ASP A 302 -0.56 -19.03 -1.29
N VAL A 303 0.24 -18.30 -0.56
CA VAL A 303 1.67 -18.09 -0.81
C VAL A 303 2.46 -19.41 -0.89
N THR A 304 1.96 -20.49 -0.30
CA THR A 304 2.59 -21.82 -0.37
C THR A 304 2.47 -22.50 -1.73
N TYR A 305 1.50 -22.08 -2.56
CA TYR A 305 1.21 -22.69 -3.87
C TYR A 305 1.72 -21.88 -5.06
N TRP A 306 2.31 -20.73 -4.83
CA TRP A 306 2.76 -19.84 -5.90
C TRP A 306 4.28 -19.65 -5.87
N PRO A 307 4.94 -19.54 -7.03
CA PRO A 307 4.47 -19.76 -8.40
C PRO A 307 4.45 -21.25 -8.79
N ALA A 308 3.47 -21.63 -9.62
CA ALA A 308 3.37 -22.99 -10.14
C ALA A 308 4.56 -23.37 -11.04
N VAL A 309 5.08 -22.39 -11.79
CA VAL A 309 6.29 -22.51 -12.63
C VAL A 309 7.19 -21.32 -12.34
N ARG A 310 8.47 -21.57 -12.09
CA ARG A 310 9.48 -20.54 -11.83
C ARG A 310 10.47 -20.46 -12.99
N ALA A 311 10.71 -19.24 -13.46
CA ALA A 311 11.82 -18.90 -14.34
C ALA A 311 12.93 -18.25 -13.51
N ASP A 312 14.05 -18.91 -13.34
CA ASP A 312 15.07 -18.67 -12.31
C ASP A 312 15.57 -17.22 -12.21
N ARG A 313 15.72 -16.53 -13.35
CA ARG A 313 16.19 -15.14 -13.38
C ARG A 313 15.08 -14.11 -13.40
N GLU A 314 13.95 -14.48 -14.00
CA GLU A 314 12.80 -13.59 -14.20
C GLU A 314 12.06 -13.37 -12.88
N ASP A 315 11.87 -14.45 -12.11
CA ASP A 315 11.05 -14.45 -10.89
C ASP A 315 11.83 -14.12 -9.60
N ARG A 316 13.08 -13.66 -9.71
CA ARG A 316 13.93 -13.46 -8.53
C ARG A 316 13.37 -12.41 -7.56
N LEU A 317 12.86 -11.30 -8.08
CA LEU A 317 12.27 -10.24 -7.26
C LEU A 317 10.91 -10.67 -6.69
N MET A 318 10.12 -11.40 -7.48
CA MET A 318 8.89 -12.01 -6.99
C MET A 318 9.16 -13.03 -5.90
N ALA A 319 10.22 -13.84 -6.01
CA ALA A 319 10.61 -14.77 -4.96
C ALA A 319 10.96 -14.05 -3.65
N ALA A 320 11.67 -12.91 -3.73
CA ALA A 320 11.96 -12.07 -2.56
C ALA A 320 10.67 -11.47 -1.94
N TYR A 321 9.74 -11.02 -2.77
CA TYR A 321 8.44 -10.53 -2.30
C TYR A 321 7.65 -11.63 -1.59
N TRP A 322 7.58 -12.83 -2.17
CA TRP A 322 6.90 -13.96 -1.55
C TRP A 322 7.53 -14.40 -0.23
N GLU A 323 8.84 -14.21 -0.06
CA GLU A 323 9.51 -14.48 1.21
C GLU A 323 9.02 -13.53 2.30
N ILE A 324 8.89 -12.23 2.00
CA ILE A 324 8.30 -11.25 2.94
C ILE A 324 6.88 -11.66 3.32
N LEU A 325 6.06 -12.10 2.37
CA LEU A 325 4.68 -12.53 2.68
C LEU A 325 4.65 -13.77 3.56
N ARG A 326 5.57 -14.72 3.34
CA ARG A 326 5.71 -15.89 4.22
C ARG A 326 6.11 -15.49 5.65
N GLU A 327 7.05 -14.55 5.79
CA GLU A 327 7.43 -14.02 7.10
C GLU A 327 6.24 -13.36 7.81
N LEU A 328 5.43 -12.56 7.10
CA LEU A 328 4.22 -11.95 7.64
C LEU A 328 3.18 -13.01 8.06
N ARG A 329 2.99 -14.04 7.24
CA ARG A 329 2.12 -15.16 7.56
C ARG A 329 2.60 -15.92 8.80
N ALA A 330 3.88 -16.25 8.85
CA ALA A 330 4.48 -16.95 9.98
C ALA A 330 4.32 -16.20 11.31
N LYS A 331 4.28 -14.86 11.25
CA LYS A 331 3.98 -13.99 12.39
C LYS A 331 2.49 -13.89 12.74
N GLY A 332 1.60 -14.57 11.99
CA GLY A 332 0.15 -14.48 12.17
C GLY A 332 -0.48 -13.17 11.69
N CYS A 333 0.19 -12.45 10.80
CA CYS A 333 -0.31 -11.18 10.27
C CYS A 333 -1.34 -11.36 9.12
N GLN A 334 -1.59 -12.57 8.64
CA GLN A 334 -2.51 -12.83 7.54
C GLN A 334 -3.94 -13.01 8.05
N ILE A 335 -4.89 -12.32 7.42
CA ILE A 335 -6.33 -12.52 7.69
C ILE A 335 -6.77 -13.88 7.16
N ASP A 336 -7.54 -14.63 7.97
CA ASP A 336 -8.19 -15.86 7.54
C ASP A 336 -9.42 -15.54 6.68
N ARG A 337 -9.18 -15.42 5.38
CA ARG A 337 -10.21 -15.06 4.41
C ARG A 337 -11.42 -15.99 4.43
N LEU A 338 -11.18 -17.29 4.54
CA LEU A 338 -12.29 -18.27 4.47
C LEU A 338 -13.19 -18.16 5.70
N ALA A 339 -12.59 -17.98 6.87
CA ALA A 339 -13.34 -17.75 8.10
C ALA A 339 -14.09 -16.40 8.07
N VAL A 340 -13.48 -15.33 7.52
CA VAL A 340 -14.16 -14.04 7.33
C VAL A 340 -15.37 -14.18 6.40
N GLU A 341 -15.22 -14.81 5.24
CA GLU A 341 -16.33 -15.01 4.29
C GLU A 341 -17.49 -15.80 4.90
N GLU A 342 -17.20 -16.79 5.72
CA GLU A 342 -18.24 -17.57 6.40
C GLU A 342 -18.99 -16.74 7.46
N LEU A 343 -18.27 -15.93 8.22
CA LEU A 343 -18.86 -15.01 9.21
C LEU A 343 -19.73 -13.94 8.52
N ASP A 344 -19.24 -13.31 7.47
CA ASP A 344 -19.98 -12.29 6.72
C ASP A 344 -21.27 -12.86 6.09
N LYS A 345 -21.27 -14.10 5.57
CA LYS A 345 -22.46 -14.80 5.06
C LYS A 345 -23.51 -15.01 6.15
N ASN A 346 -23.07 -15.21 7.40
CA ASN A 346 -23.95 -15.39 8.54
C ASN A 346 -24.38 -14.05 9.18
N GLY A 347 -23.97 -12.91 8.61
CA GLY A 347 -24.27 -11.59 9.12
C GLY A 347 -23.45 -11.17 10.35
N ASP A 348 -22.38 -11.88 10.65
CA ASP A 348 -21.45 -11.60 11.75
C ASP A 348 -20.33 -10.67 11.27
N TYR A 349 -20.58 -9.37 11.32
CA TYR A 349 -19.62 -8.36 10.88
C TYR A 349 -18.45 -8.24 11.86
N ARG A 350 -17.25 -8.32 11.34
CA ARG A 350 -15.99 -8.25 12.09
C ARG A 350 -15.16 -7.04 11.63
N VAL A 351 -14.31 -6.50 12.50
CA VAL A 351 -13.44 -5.35 12.23
C VAL A 351 -11.96 -5.74 12.23
N ILE A 352 -11.11 -4.95 11.59
CA ILE A 352 -9.66 -5.15 11.72
C ILE A 352 -9.27 -4.89 13.18
N PRO A 353 -8.42 -5.72 13.81
CA PRO A 353 -7.99 -5.47 15.18
C PRO A 353 -7.19 -4.16 15.28
N SER A 354 -7.37 -3.42 16.39
CA SER A 354 -6.63 -2.19 16.70
C SER A 354 -5.76 -2.37 17.94
N PRO A 355 -4.73 -1.52 18.16
CA PRO A 355 -3.88 -1.61 19.35
C PRO A 355 -4.66 -1.49 20.67
N GLY A 356 -5.78 -0.76 20.70
CA GLY A 356 -6.66 -0.64 21.86
C GLY A 356 -7.19 -1.97 22.39
N ARG A 357 -7.24 -3.01 21.55
CA ARG A 357 -7.69 -4.35 21.95
C ARG A 357 -6.68 -5.10 22.83
N LYS A 358 -5.40 -4.73 22.81
CA LYS A 358 -4.40 -5.28 23.74
C LYS A 358 -4.65 -4.83 25.18
N THR A 359 -5.11 -3.59 25.36
CA THR A 359 -5.35 -3.01 26.69
C THR A 359 -6.75 -3.31 27.23
N ASP A 360 -7.74 -3.37 26.35
CA ASP A 360 -9.12 -3.73 26.70
C ASP A 360 -9.62 -4.87 25.80
N ARG A 361 -9.62 -6.09 26.33
CA ARG A 361 -9.94 -7.31 25.57
C ARG A 361 -11.44 -7.62 25.47
N HIS A 362 -12.28 -7.00 26.30
CA HIS A 362 -13.63 -7.52 26.55
C HIS A 362 -14.78 -6.54 26.24
N ASN A 363 -14.51 -5.26 26.13
CA ASN A 363 -15.56 -4.24 26.01
C ASN A 363 -15.75 -3.78 24.57
N TRP A 364 -15.88 -4.70 23.61
CA TRP A 364 -16.13 -4.40 22.21
C TRP A 364 -17.51 -4.92 21.77
N VAL A 365 -18.17 -4.19 20.86
CA VAL A 365 -19.43 -4.62 20.24
C VAL A 365 -19.15 -5.57 19.09
N PHE A 366 -18.18 -5.22 18.25
CA PHE A 366 -17.76 -6.06 17.15
C PHE A 366 -16.47 -6.80 17.50
N ASP A 367 -16.40 -8.06 17.18
CA ASP A 367 -15.16 -8.82 17.31
C ASP A 367 -14.18 -8.52 16.18
N ALA A 368 -12.92 -8.87 16.37
CA ALA A 368 -11.92 -8.75 15.32
C ALA A 368 -12.06 -9.86 14.28
N VAL A 369 -11.63 -9.57 13.03
CA VAL A 369 -11.51 -10.58 11.98
C VAL A 369 -10.60 -11.72 12.44
N PRO A 370 -10.90 -12.99 12.11
CA PRO A 370 -10.04 -14.11 12.38
C PRO A 370 -8.73 -13.98 11.61
N MET A 371 -7.64 -14.31 12.28
CA MET A 371 -6.30 -14.33 11.74
C MET A 371 -5.85 -15.77 11.50
N MET A 372 -5.06 -16.00 10.45
CA MET A 372 -4.36 -17.27 10.30
C MET A 372 -3.44 -17.49 11.50
N PRO A 373 -3.43 -18.70 12.09
CA PRO A 373 -2.54 -18.98 13.21
C PRO A 373 -1.08 -18.78 12.77
N PRO A 374 -0.21 -18.25 13.67
CA PRO A 374 1.22 -18.22 13.44
C PRO A 374 1.72 -19.63 13.09
N GLU A 375 2.55 -19.76 12.09
CA GLU A 375 3.20 -21.05 11.84
C GLU A 375 4.18 -21.33 12.99
N ALA A 376 4.06 -22.49 13.63
CA ALA A 376 5.07 -22.94 14.58
C ALA A 376 6.43 -22.91 13.88
N ALA A 377 7.45 -22.34 14.51
CA ALA A 377 8.81 -22.34 13.97
C ALA A 377 9.19 -23.80 13.67
N SER A 378 8.94 -24.23 12.44
CA SER A 378 9.30 -25.56 11.99
C SER A 378 10.82 -25.63 12.00
N GLY A 379 11.38 -26.52 12.82
CA GLY A 379 12.82 -26.74 12.94
C GLY A 379 13.49 -27.28 11.67
N ASP A 380 12.87 -27.07 10.51
CA ASP A 380 13.40 -27.53 9.21
C ASP A 380 13.01 -26.56 8.09
N VAL A 381 13.48 -25.31 8.20
CA VAL A 381 13.47 -24.33 7.09
C VAL A 381 14.81 -24.39 6.38
N GLY A 382 15.19 -25.59 5.94
CA GLY A 382 16.44 -25.85 5.21
C GLY A 382 16.50 -25.24 3.80
N GLN A 383 15.45 -24.55 3.33
CA GLN A 383 15.46 -23.90 2.00
C GLN A 383 15.31 -22.36 2.03
N ALA A 384 14.68 -21.77 3.04
CA ALA A 384 14.45 -20.32 3.09
C ALA A 384 15.70 -19.54 3.57
N THR A 385 16.45 -20.08 4.53
CA THR A 385 17.74 -19.51 4.98
C THR A 385 18.80 -19.52 3.86
N ASP A 386 18.65 -20.38 2.88
CA ASP A 386 19.62 -20.51 1.78
C ASP A 386 19.51 -19.37 0.75
N LEU A 387 18.33 -18.71 0.61
CA LEU A 387 18.19 -17.57 -0.31
C LEU A 387 18.85 -16.29 0.25
N LYS A 388 18.68 -15.99 1.54
CA LYS A 388 19.36 -14.84 2.18
C LYS A 388 20.88 -15.02 2.25
N GLN A 389 21.37 -16.27 2.37
CA GLN A 389 22.79 -16.59 2.41
C GLN A 389 23.44 -16.70 1.01
N ARG A 390 22.68 -17.07 -0.04
CA ARG A 390 23.20 -17.19 -1.41
C ARG A 390 23.27 -15.86 -2.17
N THR A 391 22.72 -14.77 -1.63
CA THR A 391 22.71 -13.44 -2.25
C THR A 391 23.62 -12.42 -1.54
N ALA A 392 24.37 -12.83 -0.52
CA ALA A 392 25.38 -12.01 0.16
C ALA A 392 26.73 -12.00 -0.59
#